data_32fe397eb69511e1fe631cc5350baf9c
#
_entry.id   32fe397eb69511e1fe631cc5350baf9c
#
_cell.length_a   1.000
_cell.length_b   1.000
_cell.length_c   1.000
_cell.angle_alpha   90.00
_cell.angle_beta   90.00
_cell.angle_gamma   90.00
#
_symmetry.space_group_name_H-M   'P 1'
#
loop_
_entity.id
_entity.type
_entity.pdbx_description
1 polymer ?
#
loop_
_entity_poly.entity_id
_entity_poly.type
_entity_poly.pdbx_seq_one_letter_code
_entity_poly.pdbx_strand_id
1 'polypeptide(L)'
;MPSSSPGTPFTDWLRANAVPLDHLDPEAPLDDLEPLRGVIGDARVVAIGEHSHFIEEFALLRRRILRFLVERCGFTALAFEYGFSEGFPLDAWARGEGTDEDLAGHLAQAIPVGITEPLRWVRRHNRTATSPVRFAGVDIPAAGGSLLPALAPVADYLRRVDPETVPAVETAVRIAASFAGGSAAVAAPAWARLPVTEQNDLTAILARLLVRFRALEPLYVTRGDQYEYDVALHRLEGACHGDHTFRAMAGLFAGDGLTADTSARDAYMARSVPWHLAHLEPGSRVVLVAHNAHIQTSPISFDGHLTGLPMGQQLRRALGDSYFALGLTSVTGHTADMVRDEKAPFGFTLADTTLDAPEPGSIEAAFADAGLGSGLDAGPGSGSGRSGLGPGPGLADLRRARTEVATHPGDHPDHPDRIRLQGTYVHTPVLDAFDAVLVTPASTVTKDLRI
;
A
#
# COMPACT_ATOMS: atom_id res chain seq x y z
N MET A 1 -37.61 -10.15 22.19
CA MET A 1 -36.66 -11.07 21.54
C MET A 1 -36.45 -10.52 20.16
N PRO A 2 -35.31 -9.89 19.81
CA PRO A 2 -35.01 -9.60 18.43
C PRO A 2 -34.83 -10.95 17.71
N SER A 3 -35.60 -11.16 16.64
CA SER A 3 -35.45 -12.31 15.75
C SER A 3 -34.11 -12.18 15.05
N SER A 4 -33.18 -13.06 15.36
CA SER A 4 -31.96 -13.20 14.55
C SER A 4 -32.42 -13.58 13.13
N SER A 5 -32.15 -12.69 12.16
CA SER A 5 -32.24 -13.04 10.75
C SER A 5 -31.39 -14.29 10.50
N PRO A 6 -31.83 -15.25 9.69
CA PRO A 6 -31.00 -16.39 9.32
C PRO A 6 -29.70 -15.81 8.70
N GLY A 7 -28.55 -16.27 9.21
CA GLY A 7 -27.24 -15.86 8.66
C GLY A 7 -27.11 -16.29 7.19
N THR A 8 -26.32 -15.56 6.41
CA THR A 8 -25.97 -15.99 5.05
C THR A 8 -25.03 -17.20 5.11
N PRO A 9 -24.96 -18.05 4.07
CA PRO A 9 -23.99 -19.15 4.00
C PRO A 9 -22.55 -18.71 4.28
N PHE A 10 -22.15 -17.52 3.84
CA PHE A 10 -20.83 -16.97 4.11
C PHE A 10 -20.64 -16.58 5.58
N THR A 11 -21.64 -15.99 6.22
CA THR A 11 -21.63 -15.67 7.66
C THR A 11 -21.50 -16.94 8.53
N ASP A 12 -22.20 -18.01 8.17
CA ASP A 12 -22.11 -19.29 8.86
C ASP A 12 -20.73 -19.94 8.65
N TRP A 13 -20.19 -19.82 7.45
CA TRP A 13 -18.83 -20.26 7.15
C TRP A 13 -17.78 -19.49 7.99
N LEU A 14 -17.92 -18.15 8.12
CA LEU A 14 -17.04 -17.33 8.97
C LEU A 14 -17.05 -17.80 10.43
N ARG A 15 -18.23 -18.06 11.01
CA ARG A 15 -18.35 -18.58 12.39
C ARG A 15 -17.59 -19.87 12.61
N ALA A 16 -17.56 -20.73 11.60
CA ALA A 16 -16.92 -22.04 11.68
C ALA A 16 -15.43 -22.02 11.39
N ASN A 17 -14.93 -21.05 10.61
CA ASN A 17 -13.60 -21.11 9.99
C ASN A 17 -12.70 -19.91 10.28
N ALA A 18 -13.24 -18.76 10.73
CA ALA A 18 -12.39 -17.63 11.08
C ALA A 18 -11.53 -17.95 12.31
N VAL A 19 -10.27 -17.58 12.26
CA VAL A 19 -9.28 -17.84 13.30
C VAL A 19 -9.06 -16.54 14.10
N PRO A 20 -9.28 -16.53 15.43
CA PRO A 20 -9.00 -15.38 16.26
C PRO A 20 -7.49 -15.20 16.42
N LEU A 21 -7.03 -13.95 16.49
CA LEU A 21 -5.71 -13.59 16.96
C LEU A 21 -5.80 -13.10 18.41
N ASP A 22 -4.87 -13.56 19.25
CA ASP A 22 -4.94 -13.31 20.68
C ASP A 22 -4.39 -11.93 21.08
N HIS A 23 -3.50 -11.37 20.23
CA HIS A 23 -2.74 -10.17 20.59
C HIS A 23 -2.64 -9.16 19.43
N LEU A 24 -2.68 -7.87 19.77
CA LEU A 24 -2.28 -6.76 18.91
C LEU A 24 -0.84 -6.32 19.17
N ASP A 25 -0.33 -6.55 20.38
CA ASP A 25 1.01 -6.12 20.78
C ASP A 25 2.09 -6.70 19.86
N PRO A 26 2.89 -5.89 19.16
CA PRO A 26 3.95 -6.34 18.27
C PRO A 26 5.04 -7.17 18.96
N GLU A 27 5.22 -7.02 20.26
CA GLU A 27 6.24 -7.75 21.03
C GLU A 27 5.70 -9.06 21.64
N ALA A 28 4.37 -9.31 21.57
CA ALA A 28 3.77 -10.56 22.05
C ALA A 28 4.31 -11.79 21.29
N PRO A 29 4.13 -13.01 21.86
CA PRO A 29 4.41 -14.26 21.15
C PRO A 29 3.69 -14.32 19.81
N LEU A 30 4.26 -15.04 18.84
CA LEU A 30 3.78 -15.12 17.45
C LEU A 30 3.00 -16.41 17.14
N ASP A 31 2.72 -17.23 18.17
CA ASP A 31 2.16 -18.56 17.97
C ASP A 31 0.71 -18.53 17.46
N ASP A 32 -0.06 -17.51 17.80
CA ASP A 32 -1.40 -17.26 17.26
C ASP A 32 -1.43 -16.84 15.79
N LEU A 33 -0.27 -16.46 15.22
CA LEU A 33 -0.09 -16.18 13.78
C LEU A 33 0.29 -17.44 12.97
N GLU A 34 0.58 -18.59 13.58
CA GLU A 34 0.95 -19.81 12.84
C GLU A 34 -0.12 -20.25 11.80
N PRO A 35 -1.43 -20.08 12.01
CA PRO A 35 -2.40 -20.34 10.96
C PRO A 35 -2.15 -19.54 9.67
N LEU A 36 -1.64 -18.31 9.76
CA LEU A 36 -1.30 -17.49 8.61
C LEU A 36 -0.21 -18.14 7.72
N ARG A 37 0.73 -18.92 8.29
CA ARG A 37 1.75 -19.66 7.54
C ARG A 37 1.09 -20.60 6.50
N GLY A 38 0.06 -21.35 6.93
CA GLY A 38 -0.67 -22.24 6.05
C GLY A 38 -1.46 -21.50 4.97
N VAL A 39 -1.99 -20.34 5.34
CA VAL A 39 -2.77 -19.50 4.43
C VAL A 39 -1.89 -18.83 3.37
N ILE A 40 -0.70 -18.31 3.70
CA ILE A 40 0.19 -17.69 2.72
C ILE A 40 0.94 -18.71 1.84
N GLY A 41 1.17 -19.93 2.33
CA GLY A 41 1.89 -20.97 1.59
C GLY A 41 3.26 -20.51 1.08
N ASP A 42 3.52 -20.79 -0.20
CA ASP A 42 4.80 -20.49 -0.87
C ASP A 42 4.83 -19.11 -1.54
N ALA A 43 3.90 -18.20 -1.22
CA ALA A 43 3.88 -16.86 -1.79
C ALA A 43 5.21 -16.14 -1.58
N ARG A 44 5.75 -15.55 -2.66
CA ARG A 44 6.98 -14.76 -2.63
C ARG A 44 6.74 -13.31 -2.24
N VAL A 45 5.54 -12.79 -2.50
CA VAL A 45 5.10 -11.44 -2.13
C VAL A 45 3.83 -11.58 -1.30
N VAL A 46 3.89 -11.15 -0.05
CA VAL A 46 2.73 -11.04 0.84
C VAL A 46 2.41 -9.56 1.03
N ALA A 47 1.32 -9.13 0.40
CA ALA A 47 0.82 -7.76 0.52
C ALA A 47 -0.13 -7.66 1.73
N ILE A 48 0.12 -6.68 2.60
CA ILE A 48 -0.66 -6.41 3.81
C ILE A 48 -1.31 -5.04 3.64
N GLY A 49 -2.63 -5.02 3.63
CA GLY A 49 -3.42 -3.81 3.42
C GLY A 49 -3.75 -3.01 4.66
N GLU A 50 -4.63 -2.04 4.47
CA GLU A 50 -5.41 -1.30 5.45
C GLU A 50 -6.55 -0.59 4.73
N HIS A 51 -7.70 -0.41 5.38
CA HIS A 51 -8.78 0.37 4.76
C HIS A 51 -8.62 1.87 4.95
N SER A 52 -7.81 2.28 5.92
CA SER A 52 -7.49 3.69 6.22
C SER A 52 -6.09 3.77 6.81
N HIS A 53 -5.34 4.80 6.38
CA HIS A 53 -4.07 5.14 7.01
C HIS A 53 -4.29 5.65 8.45
N PHE A 54 -3.23 5.71 9.25
CA PHE A 54 -3.21 6.27 10.60
C PHE A 54 -4.15 5.57 11.60
N ILE A 55 -4.37 4.27 11.43
CA ILE A 55 -5.10 3.43 12.38
C ILE A 55 -4.11 2.64 13.25
N GLU A 56 -4.26 2.76 14.57
CA GLU A 56 -3.37 2.14 15.55
C GLU A 56 -3.36 0.62 15.44
N GLU A 57 -4.52 -0.01 15.38
CA GLU A 57 -4.66 -1.48 15.31
C GLU A 57 -4.01 -2.04 14.05
N PHE A 58 -4.10 -1.33 12.91
CA PHE A 58 -3.45 -1.77 11.66
C PHE A 58 -1.94 -1.59 11.74
N ALA A 59 -1.45 -0.51 12.34
CA ALA A 59 -0.03 -0.30 12.55
C ALA A 59 0.58 -1.41 13.43
N LEU A 60 -0.10 -1.79 14.52
CA LEU A 60 0.31 -2.88 15.41
C LEU A 60 0.28 -4.23 14.71
N LEU A 61 -0.81 -4.56 14.01
CA LEU A 61 -0.96 -5.82 13.27
C LEU A 61 0.09 -5.96 12.16
N ARG A 62 0.32 -4.92 11.37
CA ARG A 62 1.35 -4.96 10.31
C ARG A 62 2.73 -5.21 10.87
N ARG A 63 3.10 -4.57 11.99
CA ARG A 63 4.38 -4.83 12.67
C ARG A 63 4.47 -6.25 13.16
N ARG A 64 3.40 -6.79 13.72
CA ARG A 64 3.33 -8.15 14.24
C ARG A 64 3.42 -9.18 13.11
N ILE A 65 2.67 -8.98 12.01
CA ILE A 65 2.72 -9.84 10.83
C ILE A 65 4.08 -9.73 10.14
N LEU A 66 4.65 -8.53 9.99
CA LEU A 66 6.02 -8.35 9.46
C LEU A 66 7.03 -9.17 10.26
N ARG A 67 6.98 -9.05 11.60
CA ARG A 67 7.85 -9.82 12.48
C ARG A 67 7.68 -11.32 12.29
N PHE A 68 6.46 -11.82 12.21
CA PHE A 68 6.15 -13.22 11.96
C PHE A 68 6.71 -13.70 10.61
N LEU A 69 6.48 -12.94 9.55
CA LEU A 69 6.94 -13.27 8.19
C LEU A 69 8.47 -13.32 8.12
N VAL A 70 9.16 -12.40 8.79
CA VAL A 70 10.63 -12.37 8.82
C VAL A 70 11.17 -13.49 9.71
N GLU A 71 10.74 -13.56 10.97
CA GLU A 71 11.32 -14.47 11.97
C GLU A 71 10.95 -15.95 11.74
N ARG A 72 9.73 -16.21 11.21
CA ARG A 72 9.17 -17.55 11.10
C ARG A 72 9.00 -18.06 9.66
N CYS A 73 8.90 -17.16 8.67
CA CYS A 73 8.58 -17.52 7.28
C CYS A 73 9.70 -17.19 6.27
N GLY A 74 10.83 -16.62 6.72
CA GLY A 74 11.99 -16.37 5.86
C GLY A 74 11.83 -15.21 4.87
N PHE A 75 11.02 -14.21 5.18
CA PHE A 75 10.94 -12.98 4.40
C PHE A 75 12.16 -12.09 4.68
N THR A 76 12.76 -11.54 3.63
CA THR A 76 14.02 -10.80 3.70
C THR A 76 13.93 -9.38 3.16
N ALA A 77 12.74 -8.93 2.78
CA ALA A 77 12.54 -7.55 2.34
C ALA A 77 11.17 -7.03 2.80
N LEU A 78 11.15 -5.74 3.15
CA LEU A 78 9.97 -4.92 3.41
C LEU A 78 9.84 -3.90 2.31
N ALA A 79 8.83 -4.04 1.46
CA ALA A 79 8.44 -3.04 0.48
C ALA A 79 7.27 -2.21 1.02
N PHE A 80 7.26 -0.92 0.74
CA PHE A 80 6.27 -0.01 1.30
C PHE A 80 5.70 0.93 0.23
N GLU A 81 4.42 1.31 0.37
CA GLU A 81 3.78 2.40 -0.40
C GLU A 81 4.49 3.73 -0.08
N TYR A 82 5.69 3.86 -0.58
CA TYR A 82 6.61 4.98 -0.38
C TYR A 82 7.46 5.15 -1.65
N GLY A 83 7.92 6.35 -1.93
CA GLY A 83 8.61 6.61 -3.18
C GLY A 83 9.82 5.68 -3.42
N PHE A 84 9.93 5.16 -4.64
CA PHE A 84 11.03 4.26 -5.03
C PHE A 84 12.40 4.90 -4.78
N SER A 85 12.57 6.16 -5.18
CA SER A 85 13.83 6.88 -5.00
C SER A 85 14.14 7.16 -3.53
N GLU A 86 13.12 7.52 -2.78
CA GLU A 86 13.22 7.85 -1.35
C GLU A 86 13.43 6.60 -0.49
N GLY A 87 13.12 5.42 -1.01
CA GLY A 87 13.39 4.15 -0.35
C GLY A 87 14.88 3.86 -0.16
N PHE A 88 15.77 4.34 -1.03
CA PHE A 88 17.20 4.03 -0.96
C PHE A 88 17.88 4.55 0.32
N PRO A 89 17.74 5.82 0.73
CA PRO A 89 18.32 6.29 1.99
C PRO A 89 17.67 5.60 3.21
N LEU A 90 16.41 5.19 3.15
CA LEU A 90 15.76 4.45 4.22
C LEU A 90 16.32 3.01 4.32
N ASP A 91 16.63 2.35 3.19
CA ASP A 91 17.31 1.05 3.20
C ASP A 91 18.72 1.16 3.80
N ALA A 92 19.49 2.18 3.42
CA ALA A 92 20.80 2.44 3.99
C ALA A 92 20.72 2.64 5.51
N TRP A 93 19.75 3.43 5.98
CA TRP A 93 19.49 3.62 7.41
C TRP A 93 19.07 2.31 8.10
N ALA A 94 18.18 1.53 7.50
CA ALA A 94 17.73 0.24 8.04
C ALA A 94 18.88 -0.79 8.16
N ARG A 95 19.90 -0.66 7.32
CA ARG A 95 21.15 -1.46 7.38
C ARG A 95 22.19 -0.93 8.37
N GLY A 96 21.91 0.16 9.06
CA GLY A 96 22.77 0.69 10.14
C GLY A 96 23.52 1.98 9.79
N GLU A 97 23.34 2.54 8.60
CA GLU A 97 23.94 3.82 8.21
C GLU A 97 23.14 5.01 8.81
N GLY A 98 23.83 6.13 9.05
CA GLY A 98 23.19 7.36 9.52
C GLY A 98 22.60 7.32 10.94
N THR A 99 21.98 8.42 11.33
CA THR A 99 21.41 8.70 12.66
C THR A 99 19.87 8.70 12.62
N ASP A 100 19.23 8.87 13.78
CA ASP A 100 17.77 9.02 13.87
C ASP A 100 17.32 10.39 13.33
N GLU A 101 18.18 11.42 13.38
CA GLU A 101 17.95 12.72 12.76
C GLU A 101 17.94 12.62 11.24
N ASP A 102 18.83 11.80 10.65
CA ASP A 102 18.83 11.53 9.22
C ASP A 102 17.53 10.83 8.79
N LEU A 103 17.05 9.83 9.57
CA LEU A 103 15.76 9.20 9.32
C LEU A 103 14.62 10.23 9.33
N ALA A 104 14.58 11.09 10.37
CA ALA A 104 13.55 12.12 10.47
C ALA A 104 13.59 13.08 9.28
N GLY A 105 14.79 13.47 8.82
CA GLY A 105 14.98 14.31 7.64
C GLY A 105 14.48 13.65 6.33
N HIS A 106 14.70 12.34 6.16
CA HIS A 106 14.20 11.60 5.01
C HIS A 106 12.68 11.46 5.03
N LEU A 107 12.08 11.18 6.20
CA LEU A 107 10.63 11.02 6.35
C LEU A 107 9.86 12.33 6.22
N ALA A 108 10.47 13.48 6.52
CA ALA A 108 9.83 14.79 6.38
C ALA A 108 9.53 15.18 4.92
N GLN A 109 10.04 14.44 3.93
CA GLN A 109 9.84 14.72 2.50
C GLN A 109 8.54 14.15 1.93
N ALA A 110 7.85 13.27 2.66
CA ALA A 110 6.61 12.63 2.24
C ALA A 110 5.70 12.38 3.45
N ILE A 111 4.45 12.03 3.21
CA ILE A 111 3.51 11.68 4.29
C ILE A 111 3.99 10.39 4.96
N PRO A 112 4.34 10.39 6.26
CA PRO A 112 4.92 9.21 6.91
C PRO A 112 3.84 8.22 7.37
N VAL A 113 3.15 7.57 6.45
CA VAL A 113 2.03 6.64 6.71
C VAL A 113 2.46 5.37 7.49
N GLY A 114 2.76 5.52 8.77
CA GLY A 114 3.07 4.38 9.66
C GLY A 114 4.38 3.63 9.37
N ILE A 115 5.31 4.23 8.62
CA ILE A 115 6.57 3.59 8.18
C ILE A 115 7.67 3.59 9.26
N THR A 116 7.65 4.54 10.19
CA THR A 116 8.74 4.79 11.15
C THR A 116 9.03 3.58 12.05
N GLU A 117 8.00 3.01 12.67
CA GLU A 117 8.18 1.90 13.59
C GLU A 117 8.59 0.58 12.92
N PRO A 118 8.02 0.20 11.75
CA PRO A 118 8.56 -0.89 10.95
C PRO A 118 10.04 -0.74 10.61
N LEU A 119 10.49 0.46 10.19
CA LEU A 119 11.90 0.73 9.90
C LEU A 119 12.78 0.60 11.15
N ARG A 120 12.35 1.14 12.29
CA ARG A 120 13.07 1.00 13.56
C ARG A 120 13.20 -0.47 13.98
N TRP A 121 12.14 -1.24 13.79
CA TRP A 121 12.19 -2.68 14.05
C TRP A 121 13.19 -3.37 13.09
N VAL A 122 13.13 -3.11 11.78
CA VAL A 122 14.07 -3.67 10.79
C VAL A 122 15.51 -3.33 11.17
N ARG A 123 15.82 -2.07 11.53
CA ARG A 123 17.17 -1.67 11.95
C ARG A 123 17.63 -2.45 13.19
N ARG A 124 16.74 -2.64 14.20
CA ARG A 124 17.09 -3.43 15.40
C ARG A 124 17.33 -4.89 15.03
N HIS A 125 16.45 -5.48 14.23
CA HIS A 125 16.57 -6.86 13.75
C HIS A 125 17.89 -7.08 12.97
N ASN A 126 18.24 -6.18 12.08
CA ASN A 126 19.43 -6.27 11.22
C ASN A 126 20.76 -6.24 12.01
N ARG A 127 20.77 -5.74 13.27
CA ARG A 127 22.00 -5.74 14.08
C ARG A 127 22.53 -7.15 14.41
N THR A 128 21.64 -8.14 14.43
CA THR A 128 21.99 -9.51 14.85
C THR A 128 21.54 -10.55 13.81
N ALA A 129 20.81 -10.16 12.79
CA ALA A 129 20.28 -11.06 11.79
C ALA A 129 21.40 -11.62 10.89
N THR A 130 21.37 -12.92 10.62
CA THR A 130 22.24 -13.56 9.61
C THR A 130 21.82 -13.22 8.18
N SER A 131 20.53 -12.91 7.99
CA SER A 131 19.95 -12.46 6.73
C SER A 131 19.25 -11.11 6.96
N PRO A 132 19.93 -10.00 6.72
CA PRO A 132 19.36 -8.68 6.95
C PRO A 132 18.13 -8.42 6.07
N VAL A 133 17.11 -7.79 6.65
CA VAL A 133 15.91 -7.35 5.92
C VAL A 133 16.24 -6.07 5.17
N ARG A 134 15.97 -6.06 3.85
CA ARG A 134 16.08 -4.89 2.98
C ARG A 134 14.80 -4.07 3.05
N PHE A 135 14.94 -2.76 2.88
CA PHE A 135 13.80 -1.86 2.72
C PHE A 135 13.67 -1.40 1.26
N ALA A 136 12.44 -1.25 0.77
CA ALA A 136 12.15 -0.83 -0.60
C ALA A 136 10.95 0.11 -0.65
N GLY A 137 11.08 1.26 -1.32
CA GLY A 137 9.94 2.05 -1.77
C GLY A 137 9.43 1.51 -3.11
N VAL A 138 8.12 1.55 -3.35
CA VAL A 138 7.56 1.05 -4.62
C VAL A 138 6.78 2.10 -5.40
N ASP A 139 6.53 3.26 -4.83
CA ASP A 139 5.65 4.29 -5.36
C ASP A 139 6.36 5.30 -6.27
N ILE A 140 5.56 6.08 -6.99
CA ILE A 140 6.03 7.25 -7.76
C ILE A 140 6.72 8.25 -6.84
N PRO A 141 7.59 9.15 -7.37
CA PRO A 141 8.36 10.06 -6.55
C PRO A 141 7.49 10.92 -5.63
N ALA A 142 7.93 11.09 -4.38
CA ALA A 142 7.25 11.79 -3.29
C ALA A 142 5.73 11.51 -3.25
N ALA A 143 5.34 10.24 -3.51
CA ALA A 143 3.94 9.78 -3.62
C ALA A 143 3.04 10.73 -4.43
N GLY A 144 3.57 11.20 -5.56
CA GLY A 144 2.87 12.09 -6.50
C GLY A 144 2.84 13.56 -6.10
N GLY A 145 3.68 14.01 -5.16
CA GLY A 145 3.82 15.44 -4.84
C GLY A 145 5.04 16.12 -5.49
N SER A 146 6.04 15.36 -5.92
CA SER A 146 7.26 15.93 -6.50
C SER A 146 7.97 14.92 -7.40
N LEU A 147 8.49 15.36 -8.56
CA LEU A 147 9.37 14.53 -9.41
C LEU A 147 10.85 14.65 -9.02
N LEU A 148 11.21 15.59 -8.17
CA LEU A 148 12.59 15.89 -7.84
C LEU A 148 13.37 14.71 -7.25
N PRO A 149 12.80 13.87 -6.35
CA PRO A 149 13.51 12.70 -5.80
C PRO A 149 13.94 11.69 -6.86
N ALA A 150 13.26 11.65 -8.01
CA ALA A 150 13.65 10.82 -9.14
C ALA A 150 14.58 11.58 -10.11
N LEU A 151 14.23 12.81 -10.47
CA LEU A 151 14.94 13.56 -11.53
C LEU A 151 16.32 14.05 -11.11
N ALA A 152 16.51 14.45 -9.84
CA ALA A 152 17.82 14.92 -9.38
C ALA A 152 18.89 13.80 -9.47
N PRO A 153 18.68 12.58 -8.94
CA PRO A 153 19.62 11.48 -9.12
C PRO A 153 19.81 11.05 -10.58
N VAL A 154 18.75 11.14 -11.42
CA VAL A 154 18.88 10.88 -12.87
C VAL A 154 19.79 11.91 -13.53
N ALA A 155 19.67 13.18 -13.17
CA ALA A 155 20.57 14.23 -13.68
C ALA A 155 22.04 13.99 -13.25
N ASP A 156 22.27 13.57 -12.00
CA ASP A 156 23.61 13.23 -11.51
C ASP A 156 24.20 12.02 -12.25
N TYR A 157 23.40 11.01 -12.52
CA TYR A 157 23.80 9.85 -13.34
C TYR A 157 24.18 10.29 -14.76
N LEU A 158 23.33 11.08 -15.43
CA LEU A 158 23.55 11.56 -16.79
C LEU A 158 24.79 12.44 -16.92
N ARG A 159 25.13 13.26 -15.91
CA ARG A 159 26.39 14.04 -15.91
C ARG A 159 27.61 13.15 -16.06
N ARG A 160 27.58 11.91 -15.59
CA ARG A 160 28.69 10.95 -15.70
C ARG A 160 28.66 10.18 -17.02
N VAL A 161 27.47 9.68 -17.42
CA VAL A 161 27.37 8.71 -18.53
C VAL A 161 26.95 9.35 -19.86
N ASP A 162 26.27 10.52 -19.85
CA ASP A 162 25.77 11.19 -21.05
C ASP A 162 25.62 12.71 -20.86
N PRO A 163 26.75 13.45 -20.76
CA PRO A 163 26.74 14.90 -20.50
C PRO A 163 25.97 15.74 -21.53
N GLU A 164 25.75 15.21 -22.73
CA GLU A 164 25.00 15.90 -23.78
C GLU A 164 23.54 16.11 -23.46
N THR A 165 22.96 15.25 -22.60
CA THR A 165 21.55 15.32 -22.20
C THR A 165 21.32 16.20 -20.97
N VAL A 166 22.37 16.64 -20.29
CA VAL A 166 22.26 17.44 -19.05
C VAL A 166 21.38 18.67 -19.22
N PRO A 167 21.48 19.49 -20.28
CA PRO A 167 20.60 20.66 -20.44
C PRO A 167 19.10 20.28 -20.51
N ALA A 168 18.77 19.12 -21.09
CA ALA A 168 17.38 18.65 -21.17
C ALA A 168 16.86 18.22 -19.79
N VAL A 169 17.62 17.38 -19.06
CA VAL A 169 17.19 16.94 -17.73
C VAL A 169 17.14 18.08 -16.72
N GLU A 170 18.04 19.05 -16.78
CA GLU A 170 18.01 20.26 -15.93
C GLU A 170 16.78 21.13 -16.23
N THR A 171 16.34 21.19 -17.50
CA THR A 171 15.08 21.84 -17.86
C THR A 171 13.90 21.12 -17.23
N ALA A 172 13.85 19.77 -17.27
CA ALA A 172 12.80 18.99 -16.60
C ALA A 172 12.81 19.21 -15.07
N VAL A 173 13.99 19.21 -14.44
CA VAL A 173 14.17 19.51 -13.00
C VAL A 173 13.63 20.90 -12.65
N ARG A 174 13.96 21.92 -13.45
CA ARG A 174 13.49 23.30 -13.24
C ARG A 174 11.95 23.40 -13.33
N ILE A 175 11.35 22.77 -14.34
CA ILE A 175 9.89 22.75 -14.49
C ILE A 175 9.26 22.01 -13.30
N ALA A 176 9.77 20.82 -12.97
CA ALA A 176 9.27 20.01 -11.83
C ALA A 176 9.36 20.77 -10.50
N ALA A 177 10.43 21.54 -10.28
CA ALA A 177 10.62 22.34 -9.07
C ALA A 177 9.58 23.46 -8.92
N SER A 178 9.04 23.98 -10.03
CA SER A 178 8.10 25.11 -10.00
C SER A 178 6.70 24.75 -9.48
N PHE A 179 6.34 23.43 -9.44
CA PHE A 179 5.05 22.97 -8.96
C PHE A 179 5.15 21.90 -7.85
N ALA A 180 6.37 21.56 -7.42
CA ALA A 180 6.58 20.57 -6.38
C ALA A 180 5.81 20.90 -5.10
N GLY A 181 5.18 19.91 -4.49
CA GLY A 181 4.42 20.01 -3.25
C GLY A 181 4.59 18.78 -2.38
N GLY A 182 4.06 18.81 -1.17
CA GLY A 182 4.12 17.70 -0.21
C GLY A 182 3.25 16.49 -0.60
N SER A 183 2.28 16.66 -1.49
CA SER A 183 1.39 15.61 -1.98
C SER A 183 0.82 15.94 -3.36
N ALA A 184 0.13 14.97 -3.97
CA ALA A 184 -0.60 15.17 -5.22
C ALA A 184 -1.73 16.24 -5.08
N ALA A 185 -2.32 16.39 -3.89
CA ALA A 185 -3.34 17.40 -3.63
C ALA A 185 -2.80 18.84 -3.76
N VAL A 186 -1.51 19.05 -3.50
CA VAL A 186 -0.82 20.34 -3.68
C VAL A 186 -0.24 20.46 -5.09
N ALA A 187 0.46 19.42 -5.55
CA ALA A 187 1.24 19.46 -6.78
C ALA A 187 0.37 19.46 -8.04
N ALA A 188 -0.72 18.67 -8.11
CA ALA A 188 -1.56 18.60 -9.31
C ALA A 188 -2.27 19.93 -9.64
N PRO A 189 -2.88 20.66 -8.70
CA PRO A 189 -3.39 22.02 -8.97
C PRO A 189 -2.29 23.02 -9.33
N ALA A 190 -1.07 22.88 -8.77
CA ALA A 190 0.06 23.73 -9.12
C ALA A 190 0.55 23.44 -10.54
N TRP A 191 0.66 22.15 -10.91
CA TRP A 191 0.96 21.70 -12.26
C TRP A 191 -0.08 22.22 -13.28
N ALA A 192 -1.38 22.17 -12.96
CA ALA A 192 -2.45 22.65 -13.83
C ALA A 192 -2.36 24.16 -14.13
N ARG A 193 -1.73 24.95 -13.26
CA ARG A 193 -1.51 26.38 -13.45
C ARG A 193 -0.30 26.72 -14.31
N LEU A 194 0.56 25.76 -14.65
CA LEU A 194 1.67 25.97 -15.56
C LEU A 194 1.18 26.32 -16.97
N PRO A 195 1.94 27.12 -17.74
CA PRO A 195 1.69 27.25 -19.17
C PRO A 195 1.64 25.87 -19.85
N VAL A 196 0.70 25.65 -20.75
CA VAL A 196 0.56 24.37 -21.50
C VAL A 196 1.87 24.00 -22.23
N THR A 197 2.64 24.98 -22.65
CA THR A 197 3.97 24.76 -23.23
C THR A 197 4.93 24.10 -22.24
N GLU A 198 4.99 24.55 -20.98
CA GLU A 198 5.86 23.94 -19.97
C GLU A 198 5.38 22.53 -19.58
N GLN A 199 4.06 22.30 -19.47
CA GLN A 199 3.49 20.95 -19.25
C GLN A 199 3.93 20.01 -20.38
N ASN A 200 3.78 20.44 -21.64
CA ASN A 200 4.13 19.63 -22.81
C ASN A 200 5.66 19.45 -22.94
N ASP A 201 6.46 20.47 -22.61
CA ASP A 201 7.92 20.38 -22.64
C ASP A 201 8.42 19.36 -21.61
N LEU A 202 7.87 19.35 -20.39
CA LEU A 202 8.21 18.35 -19.38
C LEU A 202 7.94 16.92 -19.89
N THR A 203 6.72 16.67 -20.35
CA THR A 203 6.34 15.35 -20.91
C THR A 203 7.22 14.95 -22.09
N ALA A 204 7.50 15.88 -23.01
CA ALA A 204 8.33 15.61 -24.19
C ALA A 204 9.80 15.31 -23.83
N ILE A 205 10.36 16.04 -22.85
CA ILE A 205 11.73 15.80 -22.36
C ILE A 205 11.81 14.41 -21.71
N LEU A 206 10.88 14.07 -20.81
CA LEU A 206 10.86 12.78 -20.14
C LEU A 206 10.73 11.62 -21.13
N ALA A 207 9.83 11.73 -22.11
CA ALA A 207 9.64 10.72 -23.15
C ALA A 207 10.91 10.53 -24.02
N ARG A 208 11.56 11.62 -24.43
CA ARG A 208 12.82 11.56 -25.21
C ARG A 208 13.97 10.96 -24.41
N LEU A 209 14.12 11.33 -23.14
CA LEU A 209 15.12 10.75 -22.24
C LEU A 209 14.87 9.25 -22.08
N LEU A 210 13.64 8.82 -21.87
CA LEU A 210 13.28 7.40 -21.71
C LEU A 210 13.65 6.58 -22.96
N VAL A 211 13.33 7.08 -24.15
CA VAL A 211 13.72 6.42 -25.41
C VAL A 211 15.23 6.35 -25.54
N ARG A 212 15.95 7.44 -25.21
CA ARG A 212 17.41 7.50 -25.29
C ARG A 212 18.07 6.54 -24.29
N PHE A 213 17.60 6.48 -23.04
CA PHE A 213 18.08 5.53 -22.04
C PHE A 213 18.05 4.10 -22.58
N ARG A 214 16.90 3.68 -23.11
CA ARG A 214 16.73 2.33 -23.66
C ARG A 214 17.59 2.07 -24.90
N ALA A 215 17.75 3.08 -25.78
CA ALA A 215 18.55 2.93 -26.98
C ALA A 215 20.07 2.89 -26.69
N LEU A 216 20.52 3.55 -25.64
CA LEU A 216 21.95 3.67 -25.30
C LEU A 216 22.36 2.84 -24.06
N GLU A 217 21.54 1.88 -23.65
CA GLU A 217 21.84 0.98 -22.52
C GLU A 217 23.27 0.44 -22.53
N PRO A 218 23.79 -0.17 -23.64
CA PRO A 218 25.16 -0.69 -23.64
C PRO A 218 26.24 0.37 -23.38
N LEU A 219 26.00 1.59 -23.84
CA LEU A 219 26.91 2.71 -23.62
C LEU A 219 26.89 3.16 -22.16
N TYR A 220 25.70 3.29 -21.57
CA TYR A 220 25.52 3.74 -20.20
C TYR A 220 26.07 2.70 -19.20
N VAL A 221 25.82 1.43 -19.43
CA VAL A 221 26.39 0.34 -18.63
C VAL A 221 27.91 0.30 -18.72
N THR A 222 28.50 0.56 -19.91
CA THR A 222 29.96 0.62 -20.06
C THR A 222 30.59 1.82 -19.31
N ARG A 223 29.87 2.92 -19.16
CA ARG A 223 30.32 4.15 -18.47
C ARG A 223 30.01 4.19 -16.97
N GLY A 224 29.15 3.29 -16.52
CA GLY A 224 28.78 3.04 -15.14
C GLY A 224 28.77 1.55 -14.88
N ASP A 225 27.66 1.04 -14.34
CA ASP A 225 27.37 -0.40 -14.24
C ASP A 225 25.89 -0.69 -14.51
N GLN A 226 25.52 -1.98 -14.57
CA GLN A 226 24.14 -2.39 -14.86
C GLN A 226 23.16 -1.95 -13.77
N TYR A 227 23.55 -2.06 -12.50
CA TYR A 227 22.67 -1.70 -11.38
C TYR A 227 22.37 -0.19 -11.34
N GLU A 228 23.41 0.65 -11.54
CA GLU A 228 23.20 2.09 -11.62
C GLU A 228 22.29 2.49 -12.78
N TYR A 229 22.47 1.81 -13.95
CA TYR A 229 21.59 2.00 -15.11
C TYR A 229 20.15 1.63 -14.79
N ASP A 230 19.91 0.44 -14.22
CA ASP A 230 18.60 -0.07 -13.89
C ASP A 230 17.87 0.84 -12.88
N VAL A 231 18.59 1.34 -11.87
CA VAL A 231 18.08 2.32 -10.89
C VAL A 231 17.71 3.64 -11.59
N ALA A 232 18.58 4.16 -12.42
CA ALA A 232 18.37 5.45 -13.11
C ALA A 232 17.21 5.36 -14.11
N LEU A 233 17.10 4.25 -14.86
CA LEU A 233 15.98 3.99 -15.76
C LEU A 233 14.66 3.92 -15.01
N HIS A 234 14.61 3.14 -13.93
CA HIS A 234 13.38 2.99 -13.15
C HIS A 234 12.95 4.31 -12.47
N ARG A 235 13.90 5.13 -12.00
CA ARG A 235 13.62 6.50 -11.53
C ARG A 235 13.02 7.37 -12.62
N LEU A 236 13.58 7.32 -13.84
CA LEU A 236 13.04 8.08 -14.97
C LEU A 236 11.64 7.61 -15.37
N GLU A 237 11.37 6.30 -15.34
CA GLU A 237 10.03 5.74 -15.52
C GLU A 237 9.07 6.25 -14.42
N GLY A 238 9.51 6.31 -13.16
CA GLY A 238 8.75 6.90 -12.06
C GLY A 238 8.40 8.37 -12.30
N ALA A 239 9.33 9.16 -12.84
CA ALA A 239 9.06 10.55 -13.21
C ALA A 239 8.03 10.65 -14.35
N CYS A 240 8.09 9.76 -15.36
CA CYS A 240 7.09 9.71 -16.43
C CYS A 240 5.69 9.38 -15.91
N HIS A 241 5.59 8.37 -15.03
CA HIS A 241 4.31 8.00 -14.39
C HIS A 241 3.79 9.12 -13.49
N GLY A 242 4.67 9.81 -12.75
CA GLY A 242 4.30 10.97 -11.93
C GLY A 242 3.76 12.13 -12.75
N ASP A 243 4.42 12.49 -13.87
CA ASP A 243 3.95 13.54 -14.79
C ASP A 243 2.55 13.22 -15.33
N HIS A 244 2.32 11.97 -15.75
CA HIS A 244 0.98 11.53 -16.18
C HIS A 244 -0.04 11.60 -15.04
N THR A 245 0.34 11.22 -13.82
CA THR A 245 -0.53 11.27 -12.64
C THR A 245 -0.97 12.70 -12.31
N PHE A 246 -0.07 13.70 -12.43
CA PHE A 246 -0.48 15.11 -12.25
C PHE A 246 -1.54 15.53 -13.24
N ARG A 247 -1.39 15.19 -14.53
CA ARG A 247 -2.39 15.47 -15.56
C ARG A 247 -3.72 14.79 -15.26
N ALA A 248 -3.70 13.50 -14.88
CA ALA A 248 -4.88 12.73 -14.54
C ALA A 248 -5.64 13.35 -13.35
N MET A 249 -4.92 13.67 -12.27
CA MET A 249 -5.50 14.27 -11.06
C MET A 249 -6.02 15.68 -11.33
N ALA A 250 -5.29 16.49 -12.10
CA ALA A 250 -5.76 17.82 -12.48
C ALA A 250 -7.06 17.78 -13.29
N GLY A 251 -7.16 16.84 -14.26
CA GLY A 251 -8.38 16.61 -15.02
C GLY A 251 -9.55 16.16 -14.14
N LEU A 252 -9.32 15.24 -13.19
CA LEU A 252 -10.36 14.81 -12.25
C LEU A 252 -10.85 15.97 -11.36
N PHE A 253 -9.95 16.81 -10.86
CA PHE A 253 -10.32 17.99 -10.08
C PHE A 253 -11.09 19.04 -10.90
N ALA A 254 -10.82 19.10 -12.21
CA ALA A 254 -11.57 19.97 -13.13
C ALA A 254 -12.92 19.36 -13.58
N GLY A 255 -13.14 18.06 -13.34
CA GLY A 255 -14.37 17.35 -13.73
C GLY A 255 -14.39 16.86 -15.19
N ASP A 256 -13.26 16.86 -15.88
CA ASP A 256 -13.13 16.46 -17.30
C ASP A 256 -12.08 15.35 -17.52
N GLY A 257 -11.47 14.83 -16.45
CA GLY A 257 -10.44 13.79 -16.51
C GLY A 257 -11.00 12.40 -16.78
N LEU A 258 -10.12 11.53 -17.32
CA LEU A 258 -10.40 10.10 -17.49
C LEU A 258 -10.06 9.37 -16.18
N THR A 259 -11.06 8.80 -15.52
CA THR A 259 -10.88 8.16 -14.20
C THR A 259 -9.85 7.03 -14.23
N ALA A 260 -9.78 6.24 -15.31
CA ALA A 260 -8.83 5.15 -15.47
C ALA A 260 -7.36 5.59 -15.54
N ASP A 261 -7.08 6.86 -15.87
CA ASP A 261 -5.72 7.41 -15.97
C ASP A 261 -5.01 7.43 -14.61
N THR A 262 -5.76 7.43 -13.49
CA THR A 262 -5.20 7.30 -12.13
C THR A 262 -4.47 5.98 -11.93
N SER A 263 -4.78 4.94 -12.72
CA SER A 263 -4.08 3.65 -12.71
C SER A 263 -2.60 3.73 -13.07
N ALA A 264 -2.12 4.86 -13.60
CA ALA A 264 -0.71 5.05 -13.93
C ALA A 264 0.20 4.92 -12.71
N ARG A 265 -0.21 5.42 -11.53
CA ARG A 265 0.53 5.26 -10.27
C ARG A 265 0.62 3.77 -9.89
N ASP A 266 -0.50 3.07 -9.90
CA ASP A 266 -0.56 1.63 -9.57
C ASP A 266 0.26 0.78 -10.56
N ALA A 267 0.28 1.16 -11.84
CA ALA A 267 1.10 0.49 -12.86
C ALA A 267 2.60 0.62 -12.57
N TYR A 268 3.05 1.78 -12.06
CA TYR A 268 4.43 1.95 -11.64
C TYR A 268 4.75 1.14 -10.38
N MET A 269 3.89 1.19 -9.35
CA MET A 269 4.06 0.38 -8.15
C MET A 269 4.14 -1.12 -8.48
N ALA A 270 3.29 -1.59 -9.39
CA ALA A 270 3.29 -2.98 -9.85
C ALA A 270 4.57 -3.38 -10.59
N ARG A 271 5.30 -2.45 -11.21
CA ARG A 271 6.61 -2.69 -11.83
C ARG A 271 7.75 -2.64 -10.81
N SER A 272 7.62 -1.81 -9.79
CA SER A 272 8.64 -1.64 -8.75
C SER A 272 8.84 -2.91 -7.92
N VAL A 273 7.78 -3.67 -7.62
CA VAL A 273 7.89 -4.91 -6.84
C VAL A 273 8.71 -5.99 -7.54
N PRO A 274 8.44 -6.37 -8.81
CA PRO A 274 9.31 -7.30 -9.55
C PRO A 274 10.72 -6.74 -9.78
N TRP A 275 10.87 -5.42 -9.95
CA TRP A 275 12.17 -4.78 -10.06
C TRP A 275 13.02 -5.05 -8.80
N HIS A 276 12.46 -4.83 -7.61
CA HIS A 276 13.15 -5.15 -6.36
C HIS A 276 13.45 -6.65 -6.23
N LEU A 277 12.49 -7.53 -6.56
CA LEU A 277 12.70 -8.98 -6.53
C LEU A 277 13.85 -9.44 -7.45
N ALA A 278 14.08 -8.75 -8.57
CA ALA A 278 15.17 -9.05 -9.49
C ALA A 278 16.55 -8.57 -8.98
N HIS A 279 16.56 -7.58 -8.08
CA HIS A 279 17.80 -6.99 -7.53
C HIS A 279 18.07 -7.40 -6.07
N LEU A 280 17.23 -8.25 -5.50
CA LEU A 280 17.46 -8.90 -4.21
C LEU A 280 18.17 -10.26 -4.42
N GLU A 281 18.67 -10.84 -3.33
CA GLU A 281 19.26 -12.18 -3.35
C GLU A 281 18.26 -13.22 -3.91
N PRO A 282 18.73 -14.20 -4.69
CA PRO A 282 17.88 -15.27 -5.20
C PRO A 282 17.10 -15.97 -4.08
N GLY A 283 15.79 -16.15 -4.27
CA GLY A 283 14.92 -16.76 -3.27
C GLY A 283 14.36 -15.79 -2.25
N SER A 284 14.69 -14.50 -2.31
CA SER A 284 14.11 -13.47 -1.46
C SER A 284 12.57 -13.45 -1.53
N ARG A 285 11.95 -13.20 -0.37
CA ARG A 285 10.51 -13.02 -0.19
C ARG A 285 10.25 -11.63 0.36
N VAL A 286 9.18 -10.99 -0.13
CA VAL A 286 8.88 -9.57 0.13
C VAL A 286 7.57 -9.43 0.91
N VAL A 287 7.60 -8.74 2.03
CA VAL A 287 6.40 -8.18 2.67
C VAL A 287 6.12 -6.83 2.00
N LEU A 288 4.96 -6.69 1.38
CA LEU A 288 4.52 -5.44 0.74
C LEU A 288 3.45 -4.79 1.60
N VAL A 289 3.66 -3.56 2.03
CA VAL A 289 2.70 -2.80 2.84
C VAL A 289 2.15 -1.64 2.02
N ALA A 290 0.83 -1.63 1.80
CA ALA A 290 0.13 -0.57 1.09
C ALA A 290 -1.35 -0.54 1.49
N HIS A 291 -2.10 0.45 1.00
CA HIS A 291 -3.55 0.52 1.20
C HIS A 291 -4.29 -0.66 0.53
N ASN A 292 -5.43 -1.09 1.06
CA ASN A 292 -6.27 -2.15 0.47
C ASN A 292 -6.57 -1.90 -1.01
N ALA A 293 -6.86 -0.63 -1.36
CA ALA A 293 -7.15 -0.23 -2.73
C ALA A 293 -6.00 -0.51 -3.71
N HIS A 294 -4.75 -0.53 -3.24
CA HIS A 294 -3.59 -0.83 -4.09
C HIS A 294 -3.26 -2.32 -4.15
N ILE A 295 -3.53 -3.09 -3.07
CA ILE A 295 -3.14 -4.51 -3.03
C ILE A 295 -4.20 -5.47 -3.57
N GLN A 296 -5.46 -5.05 -3.69
CA GLN A 296 -6.54 -5.91 -4.18
C GLN A 296 -6.30 -6.39 -5.61
N THR A 297 -6.83 -7.59 -5.93
CA THR A 297 -6.63 -8.23 -7.25
C THR A 297 -7.78 -8.01 -8.23
N SER A 298 -8.81 -7.29 -7.83
CA SER A 298 -9.94 -6.88 -8.65
C SER A 298 -9.90 -5.39 -8.98
N PRO A 299 -10.45 -4.94 -10.13
CA PRO A 299 -10.60 -3.52 -10.43
C PRO A 299 -11.36 -2.78 -9.33
N ILE A 300 -11.05 -1.50 -9.14
CA ILE A 300 -11.80 -0.61 -8.24
C ILE A 300 -12.91 0.06 -9.04
N SER A 301 -14.13 0.00 -8.54
CA SER A 301 -15.27 0.67 -9.13
C SER A 301 -16.01 1.49 -8.07
N PHE A 302 -16.28 2.76 -8.39
CA PHE A 302 -17.20 3.61 -7.64
C PHE A 302 -18.47 3.81 -8.47
N ASP A 303 -19.65 3.66 -7.86
CA ASP A 303 -20.96 3.81 -8.48
C ASP A 303 -21.13 3.04 -9.80
N GLY A 304 -20.50 1.88 -9.91
CA GLY A 304 -20.58 1.03 -11.10
C GLY A 304 -19.69 1.48 -12.27
N HIS A 305 -18.91 2.54 -12.12
CA HIS A 305 -17.95 3.01 -13.12
C HIS A 305 -16.53 2.57 -12.79
N LEU A 306 -15.78 2.09 -13.81
CA LEU A 306 -14.38 1.76 -13.64
C LEU A 306 -13.59 3.03 -13.29
N THR A 307 -12.91 3.02 -12.15
CA THR A 307 -12.09 4.12 -11.70
C THR A 307 -10.60 3.83 -11.75
N GLY A 308 -10.17 2.58 -11.61
CA GLY A 308 -8.76 2.25 -11.63
C GLY A 308 -8.45 0.75 -11.62
N LEU A 309 -7.24 0.43 -12.06
CA LEU A 309 -6.65 -0.92 -12.03
C LEU A 309 -5.55 -0.94 -10.95
N PRO A 310 -5.76 -1.63 -9.82
CA PRO A 310 -4.83 -1.60 -8.71
C PRO A 310 -3.53 -2.36 -9.02
N MET A 311 -2.48 -2.02 -8.28
CA MET A 311 -1.19 -2.70 -8.29
C MET A 311 -1.34 -4.21 -8.11
N GLY A 312 -2.16 -4.64 -7.15
CA GLY A 312 -2.37 -6.06 -6.82
C GLY A 312 -2.90 -6.90 -7.98
N GLN A 313 -3.79 -6.33 -8.81
CA GLN A 313 -4.27 -7.01 -10.02
C GLN A 313 -3.13 -7.27 -11.01
N GLN A 314 -2.25 -6.29 -11.21
CA GLN A 314 -1.11 -6.43 -12.09
C GLN A 314 -0.06 -7.39 -11.53
N LEU A 315 0.18 -7.35 -10.20
CA LEU A 315 1.07 -8.29 -9.51
C LEU A 315 0.52 -9.72 -9.58
N ARG A 316 -0.77 -9.94 -9.37
CA ARG A 316 -1.40 -11.25 -9.54
C ARG A 316 -1.22 -11.78 -10.97
N ARG A 317 -1.38 -10.93 -11.97
CA ARG A 317 -1.16 -11.31 -13.37
C ARG A 317 0.30 -11.69 -13.66
N ALA A 318 1.26 -10.99 -13.04
CA ALA A 318 2.70 -11.22 -13.27
C ALA A 318 3.26 -12.38 -12.45
N LEU A 319 2.81 -12.57 -11.21
CA LEU A 319 3.39 -13.48 -10.22
C LEU A 319 2.50 -14.71 -9.93
N GLY A 320 1.24 -14.72 -10.39
CA GLY A 320 0.29 -15.80 -10.12
C GLY A 320 0.11 -16.02 -8.61
N ASP A 321 0.19 -17.28 -8.18
CA ASP A 321 0.05 -17.69 -6.79
C ASP A 321 1.24 -17.27 -5.89
N SER A 322 2.31 -16.76 -6.49
CA SER A 322 3.42 -16.16 -5.73
C SER A 322 3.09 -14.79 -5.14
N TYR A 323 1.95 -14.18 -5.51
CA TYR A 323 1.39 -12.98 -4.90
C TYR A 323 0.23 -13.33 -3.98
N PHE A 324 0.24 -12.79 -2.76
CA PHE A 324 -0.81 -12.99 -1.76
C PHE A 324 -1.28 -11.64 -1.22
N ALA A 325 -2.60 -11.39 -1.23
CA ALA A 325 -3.21 -10.16 -0.75
C ALA A 325 -3.98 -10.40 0.56
N LEU A 326 -3.51 -9.79 1.66
CA LEU A 326 -4.17 -9.77 2.97
C LEU A 326 -4.81 -8.41 3.20
N GLY A 327 -6.12 -8.30 3.08
CA GLY A 327 -6.87 -7.08 3.41
C GLY A 327 -7.02 -6.90 4.91
N LEU A 328 -6.86 -5.67 5.42
CA LEU A 328 -7.16 -5.32 6.81
C LEU A 328 -8.32 -4.32 6.85
N THR A 329 -9.30 -4.59 7.70
CA THR A 329 -10.45 -3.70 7.90
C THR A 329 -10.97 -3.77 9.34
N SER A 330 -11.95 -2.94 9.69
CA SER A 330 -12.57 -2.89 11.02
C SER A 330 -14.09 -2.83 10.96
N VAL A 331 -14.76 -3.46 11.95
CA VAL A 331 -16.22 -3.47 12.03
C VAL A 331 -16.73 -2.10 12.47
N THR A 332 -16.14 -1.52 13.52
CA THR A 332 -16.56 -0.26 14.14
C THR A 332 -15.35 0.61 14.46
N GLY A 333 -15.56 1.70 15.15
CA GLY A 333 -14.51 2.59 15.65
C GLY A 333 -14.37 3.88 14.85
N HIS A 334 -13.15 4.21 14.49
CA HIS A 334 -12.81 5.51 13.90
C HIS A 334 -11.94 5.35 12.66
N THR A 335 -11.98 6.34 11.79
CA THR A 335 -11.13 6.49 10.59
C THR A 335 -10.47 7.86 10.56
N ALA A 336 -9.32 7.95 9.91
CA ALA A 336 -8.62 9.21 9.67
C ALA A 336 -9.02 9.75 8.30
N ASP A 337 -10.05 10.56 8.23
CA ASP A 337 -10.50 11.17 6.98
C ASP A 337 -9.61 12.33 6.55
N MET A 338 -9.24 12.36 5.28
CA MET A 338 -8.48 13.44 4.66
C MET A 338 -9.42 14.59 4.27
N VAL A 339 -9.39 15.67 5.04
CA VAL A 339 -10.19 16.86 4.78
C VAL A 339 -9.35 17.90 4.04
N ARG A 340 -9.77 18.30 2.84
CA ARG A 340 -9.05 19.28 2.01
C ARG A 340 -8.82 20.57 2.79
N ASP A 341 -7.56 21.01 2.86
CA ASP A 341 -7.13 22.29 3.40
C ASP A 341 -5.95 22.82 2.57
N GLU A 342 -6.21 23.83 1.75
CA GLU A 342 -5.19 24.43 0.86
C GLU A 342 -4.05 25.12 1.62
N LYS A 343 -4.19 25.35 2.93
CA LYS A 343 -3.16 25.98 3.78
C LYS A 343 -2.26 24.93 4.44
N ALA A 344 -2.70 23.67 4.49
CA ALA A 344 -1.91 22.60 5.04
C ALA A 344 -0.75 22.22 4.11
N PRO A 345 0.43 21.82 4.63
CA PRO A 345 1.61 21.48 3.83
C PRO A 345 1.34 20.39 2.77
N PHE A 346 0.44 19.46 3.08
CA PHE A 346 0.05 18.36 2.19
C PHE A 346 -1.29 18.61 1.47
N GLY A 347 -1.89 19.81 1.57
CA GLY A 347 -3.17 20.17 0.95
C GLY A 347 -4.40 19.56 1.62
N PHE A 348 -4.22 18.91 2.77
CA PHE A 348 -5.29 18.36 3.61
C PHE A 348 -4.86 18.28 5.07
N THR A 349 -5.84 18.18 5.96
CA THR A 349 -5.69 17.83 7.37
C THR A 349 -6.39 16.49 7.61
N LEU A 350 -6.08 15.85 8.74
CA LEU A 350 -6.75 14.61 9.16
C LEU A 350 -7.83 14.91 10.19
N ALA A 351 -9.02 14.38 9.98
CA ALA A 351 -10.12 14.40 10.92
C ALA A 351 -10.35 13.00 11.48
N ASP A 352 -10.48 12.91 12.80
CA ASP A 352 -10.90 11.68 13.48
C ASP A 352 -12.43 11.57 13.37
N THR A 353 -12.88 10.65 12.52
CA THR A 353 -14.31 10.46 12.18
C THR A 353 -14.77 9.09 12.66
N THR A 354 -15.91 9.06 13.37
CA THR A 354 -16.56 7.81 13.78
C THR A 354 -17.08 7.05 12.54
N LEU A 355 -16.80 5.77 12.46
CA LEU A 355 -17.32 4.90 11.42
C LEU A 355 -18.81 4.64 11.63
N ASP A 356 -19.59 4.74 10.57
CA ASP A 356 -20.96 4.28 10.56
C ASP A 356 -21.06 2.75 10.74
N ALA A 357 -22.24 2.26 11.13
CA ALA A 357 -22.52 0.83 11.19
C ALA A 357 -22.18 0.17 9.84
N PRO A 358 -21.67 -1.08 9.85
CA PRO A 358 -21.33 -1.76 8.61
C PRO A 358 -22.50 -1.82 7.64
N GLU A 359 -22.24 -1.47 6.37
CA GLU A 359 -23.26 -1.58 5.33
C GLU A 359 -23.61 -3.04 5.03
N PRO A 360 -24.91 -3.37 4.83
CA PRO A 360 -25.30 -4.70 4.36
C PRO A 360 -24.54 -5.09 3.07
N GLY A 361 -24.08 -6.35 3.01
CA GLY A 361 -23.28 -6.84 1.88
C GLY A 361 -21.78 -6.53 1.99
N SER A 362 -21.32 -5.80 3.02
CA SER A 362 -19.91 -5.63 3.28
C SER A 362 -19.29 -6.81 4.02
N ILE A 363 -17.97 -6.96 3.88
CA ILE A 363 -17.22 -7.97 4.65
C ILE A 363 -17.30 -7.67 6.15
N GLU A 364 -17.33 -6.40 6.54
CA GLU A 364 -17.46 -5.95 7.92
C GLU A 364 -18.82 -6.35 8.52
N ALA A 365 -19.92 -6.22 7.75
CA ALA A 365 -21.23 -6.67 8.16
C ALA A 365 -21.27 -8.19 8.35
N ALA A 366 -20.67 -8.95 7.45
CA ALA A 366 -20.59 -10.41 7.56
C ALA A 366 -19.83 -10.85 8.83
N PHE A 367 -18.74 -10.15 9.20
CA PHE A 367 -18.02 -10.42 10.46
C PHE A 367 -18.85 -10.02 11.68
N ALA A 368 -19.56 -8.89 11.65
CA ALA A 368 -20.45 -8.48 12.73
C ALA A 368 -21.57 -9.51 12.95
N ASP A 369 -22.25 -9.95 11.87
CA ASP A 369 -23.31 -10.94 11.89
C ASP A 369 -22.82 -12.34 12.33
N ALA A 370 -21.55 -12.65 12.06
CA ALA A 370 -20.90 -13.85 12.58
C ALA A 370 -20.59 -13.77 14.08
N GLY A 371 -20.76 -12.61 14.72
CA GLY A 371 -20.40 -12.38 16.13
C GLY A 371 -18.90 -12.21 16.37
N LEU A 372 -18.13 -11.92 15.30
CA LEU A 372 -16.68 -11.78 15.34
C LEU A 372 -16.23 -10.33 15.57
N GLY A 373 -17.17 -9.39 15.61
CA GLY A 373 -16.92 -7.94 15.78
C GLY A 373 -17.40 -7.34 17.10
N SER A 374 -17.92 -8.15 18.05
CA SER A 374 -18.55 -7.63 19.28
C SER A 374 -17.64 -7.81 20.50
N GLY A 375 -16.62 -6.98 20.62
CA GLY A 375 -15.64 -7.06 21.72
C GLY A 375 -15.72 -5.97 22.80
N LEU A 376 -16.70 -5.05 22.82
CA LEU A 376 -16.67 -3.90 23.72
C LEU A 376 -17.82 -3.81 24.73
N ASP A 377 -18.79 -4.74 24.79
CA ASP A 377 -19.89 -4.72 25.77
C ASP A 377 -19.88 -5.85 26.83
N ALA A 378 -18.76 -6.52 27.04
CA ALA A 378 -18.63 -7.42 28.18
C ALA A 378 -18.19 -6.64 29.42
N GLY A 379 -19.16 -6.08 30.15
CA GLY A 379 -18.95 -5.61 31.53
C GLY A 379 -18.32 -6.71 32.40
N PRO A 380 -17.60 -6.40 33.49
CA PRO A 380 -16.89 -7.36 34.32
C PRO A 380 -17.91 -8.27 35.04
N GLY A 381 -18.20 -9.45 34.51
CA GLY A 381 -19.03 -10.41 35.24
C GLY A 381 -19.84 -11.46 34.46
N SER A 382 -19.33 -12.05 33.39
CA SER A 382 -19.98 -13.27 32.90
C SER A 382 -18.97 -14.39 32.67
N GLY A 383 -19.02 -15.39 33.53
CA GLY A 383 -18.15 -16.56 33.53
C GLY A 383 -18.38 -17.49 32.35
N SER A 384 -17.28 -18.09 31.94
CA SER A 384 -17.10 -19.37 31.25
C SER A 384 -18.29 -19.99 30.50
N GLY A 385 -18.30 -19.76 29.18
CA GLY A 385 -19.01 -20.56 28.20
C GLY A 385 -18.30 -20.41 26.86
N ARG A 386 -17.50 -21.39 26.44
CA ARG A 386 -16.83 -21.45 25.14
C ARG A 386 -17.85 -21.53 24.02
N SER A 387 -18.28 -20.42 23.45
CA SER A 387 -18.86 -20.32 22.10
C SER A 387 -18.95 -18.82 21.72
N GLY A 388 -17.85 -18.20 21.40
CA GLY A 388 -17.70 -16.86 20.87
C GLY A 388 -16.22 -16.58 20.77
N LEU A 389 -15.72 -16.22 19.58
CA LEU A 389 -14.37 -15.75 19.42
C LEU A 389 -14.19 -14.55 20.35
N GLY A 390 -13.10 -14.52 21.13
CA GLY A 390 -12.77 -13.44 22.05
C GLY A 390 -12.60 -12.09 21.36
N PRO A 391 -12.33 -11.00 22.10
CA PRO A 391 -12.30 -9.61 21.61
C PRO A 391 -11.17 -9.26 20.64
N GLY A 392 -10.49 -10.25 20.05
CA GLY A 392 -9.36 -10.09 19.14
C GLY A 392 -9.75 -9.99 17.65
N PRO A 393 -8.78 -9.62 16.79
CA PRO A 393 -8.98 -9.65 15.33
C PRO A 393 -9.28 -11.06 14.82
N GLY A 394 -10.13 -11.16 13.79
CA GLY A 394 -10.46 -12.42 13.11
C GLY A 394 -9.80 -12.55 11.75
N LEU A 395 -9.06 -13.62 11.51
CA LEU A 395 -8.47 -13.98 10.23
C LEU A 395 -9.37 -14.95 9.46
N ALA A 396 -9.72 -14.64 8.21
CA ALA A 396 -10.47 -15.52 7.31
C ALA A 396 -9.68 -15.79 6.02
N ASP A 397 -9.49 -17.06 5.66
CA ASP A 397 -8.92 -17.51 4.38
C ASP A 397 -10.01 -17.47 3.30
N LEU A 398 -10.02 -16.42 2.48
CA LEU A 398 -11.03 -16.23 1.44
C LEU A 398 -10.85 -17.17 0.26
N ARG A 399 -9.66 -17.71 0.00
CA ARG A 399 -9.43 -18.72 -1.03
C ARG A 399 -10.18 -20.01 -0.68
N ARG A 400 -10.14 -20.38 0.60
CA ARG A 400 -10.90 -21.52 1.11
C ARG A 400 -12.41 -21.23 1.06
N ALA A 401 -12.83 -20.01 1.46
CA ALA A 401 -14.23 -19.61 1.36
C ALA A 401 -14.77 -19.69 -0.07
N ARG A 402 -14.02 -19.22 -1.07
CA ARG A 402 -14.38 -19.34 -2.49
C ARG A 402 -14.72 -20.77 -2.91
N THR A 403 -13.99 -21.76 -2.40
CA THR A 403 -14.19 -23.15 -2.78
C THR A 403 -15.31 -23.83 -2.00
N GLU A 404 -15.51 -23.46 -0.74
CA GLU A 404 -16.46 -24.12 0.16
C GLU A 404 -17.86 -23.48 0.13
N VAL A 405 -17.96 -22.16 -0.09
CA VAL A 405 -19.24 -21.43 -0.12
C VAL A 405 -19.82 -21.33 -1.53
N ALA A 406 -18.98 -21.32 -2.58
CA ALA A 406 -19.39 -21.16 -3.98
C ALA A 406 -19.94 -22.46 -4.63
N THR A 407 -20.32 -23.48 -3.88
CA THR A 407 -20.74 -24.79 -4.41
C THR A 407 -22.08 -24.78 -5.17
N HIS A 408 -22.76 -23.66 -5.31
CA HIS A 408 -24.00 -23.54 -6.08
C HIS A 408 -23.84 -22.49 -7.19
N PRO A 409 -23.70 -22.89 -8.48
CA PRO A 409 -23.70 -21.96 -9.60
C PRO A 409 -25.06 -21.27 -9.69
N GLY A 410 -25.11 -19.98 -9.41
CA GLY A 410 -26.32 -19.14 -9.54
C GLY A 410 -26.73 -18.39 -8.27
N ASP A 411 -26.24 -18.74 -7.09
CA ASP A 411 -26.56 -18.07 -5.83
C ASP A 411 -25.41 -17.18 -5.36
N HIS A 412 -25.25 -16.00 -5.94
CA HIS A 412 -24.27 -15.00 -5.50
C HIS A 412 -24.83 -13.79 -4.71
N PRO A 413 -26.10 -13.73 -4.25
CA PRO A 413 -26.57 -12.56 -3.49
C PRO A 413 -25.95 -12.43 -2.10
N ASP A 414 -25.21 -13.45 -1.60
CA ASP A 414 -24.77 -13.54 -0.21
C ASP A 414 -23.27 -13.36 0.01
N HIS A 415 -22.48 -13.15 -1.07
CA HIS A 415 -21.05 -12.86 -0.94
C HIS A 415 -20.83 -11.36 -0.71
N PRO A 416 -19.85 -10.99 0.14
CA PRO A 416 -19.55 -9.58 0.34
C PRO A 416 -19.05 -8.94 -0.96
N ASP A 417 -19.76 -7.90 -1.41
CA ASP A 417 -19.51 -7.17 -2.64
C ASP A 417 -18.86 -5.80 -2.40
N ARG A 418 -18.47 -5.50 -1.15
CA ARG A 418 -17.83 -4.25 -0.75
C ARG A 418 -16.97 -4.41 0.49
N ILE A 419 -15.99 -3.52 0.61
CA ILE A 419 -15.09 -3.38 1.76
C ILE A 419 -14.89 -1.88 2.05
N ARG A 420 -14.62 -1.52 3.30
CA ARG A 420 -14.35 -0.12 3.67
C ARG A 420 -13.15 0.46 2.91
N LEU A 421 -13.30 1.72 2.56
CA LEU A 421 -12.27 2.62 2.05
C LEU A 421 -12.39 3.93 2.83
N GLN A 422 -11.54 4.12 3.83
CA GLN A 422 -11.69 5.18 4.83
C GLN A 422 -13.08 5.11 5.51
N GLY A 423 -13.83 6.21 5.55
CA GLY A 423 -15.19 6.28 6.08
C GLY A 423 -16.28 5.77 5.13
N THR A 424 -15.95 5.39 3.89
CA THR A 424 -16.90 4.94 2.86
C THR A 424 -16.68 3.47 2.49
N TYR A 425 -17.30 3.03 1.39
CA TYR A 425 -17.13 1.69 0.84
C TYR A 425 -16.72 1.74 -0.62
N VAL A 426 -15.89 0.79 -1.02
CA VAL A 426 -15.60 0.50 -2.42
C VAL A 426 -16.30 -0.80 -2.80
N HIS A 427 -16.97 -0.78 -3.96
CA HIS A 427 -17.56 -1.98 -4.55
C HIS A 427 -16.45 -2.85 -5.17
N THR A 428 -16.30 -4.04 -4.63
CA THR A 428 -15.37 -5.05 -5.14
C THR A 428 -15.83 -6.44 -4.70
N PRO A 429 -15.72 -7.48 -5.53
CA PRO A 429 -15.99 -8.86 -5.13
C PRO A 429 -14.92 -9.30 -4.12
N VAL A 430 -15.19 -9.11 -2.82
CA VAL A 430 -14.16 -9.22 -1.75
C VAL A 430 -13.47 -10.58 -1.75
N LEU A 431 -14.21 -11.67 -2.03
CA LEU A 431 -13.64 -13.01 -2.11
C LEU A 431 -12.63 -13.17 -3.25
N ASP A 432 -12.77 -12.40 -4.34
CA ASP A 432 -11.85 -12.42 -5.48
C ASP A 432 -10.75 -11.36 -5.36
N ALA A 433 -11.05 -10.28 -4.63
CA ALA A 433 -10.14 -9.15 -4.46
C ALA A 433 -8.99 -9.45 -3.49
N PHE A 434 -9.20 -10.33 -2.51
CA PHE A 434 -8.21 -10.68 -1.49
C PHE A 434 -8.10 -12.20 -1.32
N ASP A 435 -6.91 -12.68 -0.94
CA ASP A 435 -6.68 -14.09 -0.59
C ASP A 435 -7.11 -14.39 0.84
N ALA A 436 -6.97 -13.41 1.72
CA ALA A 436 -7.46 -13.45 3.09
C ALA A 436 -7.83 -12.04 3.56
N VAL A 437 -8.65 -11.97 4.61
CA VAL A 437 -8.92 -10.73 5.33
C VAL A 437 -8.68 -10.93 6.81
N LEU A 438 -8.22 -9.85 7.45
CA LEU A 438 -8.09 -9.75 8.88
C LEU A 438 -8.95 -8.56 9.34
N VAL A 439 -9.93 -8.84 10.19
CA VAL A 439 -10.93 -7.85 10.60
C VAL A 439 -10.79 -7.58 12.09
N THR A 440 -10.55 -6.32 12.46
CA THR A 440 -10.54 -5.88 13.87
C THR A 440 -11.95 -5.52 14.32
N PRO A 441 -12.32 -5.79 15.58
CA PRO A 441 -13.61 -5.37 16.13
C PRO A 441 -13.83 -3.86 16.07
N ALA A 442 -12.78 -3.09 16.33
CA ALA A 442 -12.78 -1.64 16.27
C ALA A 442 -11.45 -1.10 15.76
N SER A 443 -11.46 0.14 15.30
CA SER A 443 -10.29 0.92 14.91
C SER A 443 -10.20 2.23 15.69
N THR A 444 -8.97 2.68 15.95
CA THR A 444 -8.65 3.91 16.65
C THR A 444 -7.65 4.72 15.83
N VAL A 445 -7.92 5.99 15.64
CA VAL A 445 -6.97 6.88 14.95
C VAL A 445 -5.74 7.10 15.83
N THR A 446 -4.55 7.02 15.24
CA THR A 446 -3.28 7.19 15.97
C THR A 446 -3.19 8.61 16.55
N LYS A 447 -2.66 8.72 17.79
CA LYS A 447 -2.63 10.00 18.54
C LYS A 447 -1.65 11.04 17.97
N ASP A 448 -0.65 10.61 17.22
CA ASP A 448 0.39 11.49 16.68
C ASP A 448 0.10 11.87 15.20
N LEU A 449 -1.09 12.42 14.98
CA LEU A 449 -1.51 12.96 13.66
C LEU A 449 -0.82 14.31 13.37
N ARG A 450 0.50 14.36 13.35
CA ARG A 450 1.24 15.52 12.87
C ARG A 450 1.56 15.32 11.37
N ILE A 451 0.73 15.91 10.53
CA ILE A 451 0.96 16.04 9.10
C ILE A 451 1.32 17.49 8.79
#